data_1997d4c0eec9617d23e3599dcbe635c6
#
_entry.id   1997d4c0eec9617d23e3599dcbe635c6
#
_cell.length_a   1.000
_cell.length_b   1.000
_cell.length_c   1.000
_cell.angle_alpha   90.00
_cell.angle_beta   90.00
_cell.angle_gamma   90.00
#
_symmetry.space_group_name_H-M   'P 1'
#
loop_
_entity.id
_entity.type
_entity.pdbx_description
1 polymer ?
#
loop_
_entity_poly.entity_id
_entity_poly.type
_entity_poly.pdbx_seq_one_letter_code
_entity_poly.pdbx_strand_id
1 'polypeptide(L)'
;MKMSKLAYGVGALLLSCSLVSGAYASDSAKNSAAAAANGAHAEVLNPIVEGVTNKEYKKGPVIKVASYNMGAARVSNIDEVTNAIKALGADIVALNEVDNKTERSGKVDQAQYIAKQLGLHYAFGRAIDFEGGQYGIAIVSKYPIENWEVVELPSGEPGVDEQRIVLAAEIKHDKFDSPIIVLNTHLDYKEDHSIQKQQVARINDIAVANVSLKQIKDATTKIKILMGDFNDTYNSANVAELERYWDLVSVKDSYKMRTWPAANPMADLDHIFTSRGQRWELKEIKVPGGNDLGVDWDSVSDHLPIIATMRLKER
;
A
#
# COMPACT_ATOMS: atom_id res chain seq x y z
N MET A 1 -42.75 21.08 5.31
CA MET A 1 -41.86 20.16 5.98
C MET A 1 -40.44 20.54 5.53
N LYS A 2 -39.62 21.09 6.43
CA LYS A 2 -38.35 21.74 6.10
C LYS A 2 -37.24 20.71 6.01
N MET A 3 -36.57 20.62 4.87
CA MET A 3 -35.34 19.87 4.69
C MET A 3 -34.18 20.70 5.24
N SER A 4 -33.45 20.16 6.23
CA SER A 4 -32.22 20.74 6.74
C SER A 4 -31.05 20.31 5.88
N LYS A 5 -30.41 21.27 5.24
CA LYS A 5 -29.10 21.06 4.55
C LYS A 5 -28.01 21.00 5.61
N LEU A 6 -27.33 19.87 5.72
CA LEU A 6 -26.07 19.81 6.45
C LEU A 6 -24.95 20.28 5.51
N ALA A 7 -24.39 21.45 5.86
CA ALA A 7 -23.20 21.97 5.19
C ALA A 7 -21.95 21.39 5.87
N TYR A 8 -21.13 20.71 5.12
CA TYR A 8 -19.78 20.34 5.55
C TYR A 8 -18.89 21.58 5.48
N GLY A 9 -18.48 22.06 6.65
CA GLY A 9 -17.57 23.18 6.77
C GLY A 9 -16.12 22.69 6.53
N VAL A 10 -15.49 23.26 5.53
CA VAL A 10 -14.04 23.16 5.30
C VAL A 10 -13.38 24.08 6.33
N GLY A 11 -12.79 23.50 7.38
CA GLY A 11 -11.97 24.22 8.35
C GLY A 11 -10.56 24.38 7.82
N ALA A 12 -10.23 25.55 7.29
CA ALA A 12 -8.86 25.94 7.00
C ALA A 12 -8.14 26.26 8.33
N LEU A 13 -7.20 25.44 8.73
CA LEU A 13 -6.30 25.72 9.85
C LEU A 13 -5.08 26.48 9.33
N LEU A 14 -5.01 27.78 9.65
CA LEU A 14 -3.82 28.59 9.47
C LEU A 14 -2.84 28.31 10.64
N LEU A 15 -1.75 27.63 10.37
CA LEU A 15 -0.63 27.52 11.30
C LEU A 15 0.22 28.77 11.23
N SER A 16 0.22 29.56 12.33
CA SER A 16 1.15 30.64 12.55
C SER A 16 2.48 30.06 13.03
N CYS A 17 3.54 30.18 12.23
CA CYS A 17 4.93 29.98 12.65
C CYS A 17 5.38 31.13 13.54
N SER A 18 5.64 30.86 14.82
CA SER A 18 6.46 31.75 15.67
C SER A 18 7.89 31.24 15.68
N LEU A 19 8.78 32.05 15.11
CA LEU A 19 10.23 31.91 15.17
C LEU A 19 10.71 32.21 16.62
N VAL A 20 11.35 31.22 17.24
CA VAL A 20 12.22 31.47 18.42
C VAL A 20 13.63 31.18 18.02
N SER A 21 14.38 32.24 17.84
CA SER A 21 15.85 32.25 17.71
C SER A 21 16.46 32.08 19.10
N GLY A 22 17.17 30.98 19.30
CA GLY A 22 18.05 30.80 20.47
C GLY A 22 19.46 30.43 20.01
N ALA A 23 20.34 31.41 20.04
CA ALA A 23 21.76 31.24 19.86
C ALA A 23 22.37 30.62 21.14
N TYR A 24 23.16 29.59 21.00
CA TYR A 24 24.18 29.22 21.98
C TYR A 24 25.52 29.00 21.31
N ALA A 25 26.49 29.71 21.88
CA ALA A 25 27.86 29.83 21.44
C ALA A 25 28.67 28.57 21.74
N SER A 26 29.72 28.47 20.95
CA SER A 26 30.86 27.57 21.05
C SER A 26 31.54 27.54 22.41
N ASP A 27 31.96 26.37 22.84
CA ASP A 27 33.26 26.31 23.57
C ASP A 27 34.04 25.05 23.16
N SER A 28 35.29 25.35 22.93
CA SER A 28 36.31 24.52 22.34
C SER A 28 37.12 23.76 23.41
N ALA A 29 37.64 22.66 22.98
CA ALA A 29 39.00 22.15 23.22
C ALA A 29 39.31 21.23 24.41
N LYS A 30 39.97 20.12 24.00
CA LYS A 30 41.10 19.40 24.63
C LYS A 30 40.79 18.38 25.72
N ASN A 31 41.01 17.14 25.38
CA ASN A 31 42.12 16.27 25.82
C ASN A 31 41.93 14.86 25.30
N SER A 32 42.75 14.43 24.49
CA SER A 32 43.95 13.60 24.51
C SER A 32 43.84 12.26 25.25
N ALA A 33 44.06 11.24 24.45
CA ALA A 33 44.89 10.04 24.68
C ALA A 33 44.30 8.84 25.45
N ALA A 34 44.40 7.77 24.73
CA ALA A 34 44.75 6.40 25.15
C ALA A 34 43.69 5.52 25.76
N ALA A 35 43.23 4.57 24.97
CA ALA A 35 43.42 3.14 25.26
C ALA A 35 43.01 2.33 24.04
N ALA A 36 43.99 1.75 23.38
CA ALA A 36 43.77 0.65 22.44
C ALA A 36 43.26 -0.57 23.23
N ALA A 37 42.08 -1.02 22.95
CA ALA A 37 41.61 -2.32 23.32
C ALA A 37 41.23 -3.05 22.04
N ASN A 38 42.05 -4.01 21.68
CA ASN A 38 41.84 -4.98 20.63
C ASN A 38 40.49 -5.69 20.79
N GLY A 39 39.51 -5.27 20.02
CA GLY A 39 38.32 -6.05 19.75
C GLY A 39 38.49 -6.64 18.34
N ALA A 40 39.01 -7.86 18.27
CA ALA A 40 39.00 -8.61 17.03
C ALA A 40 37.54 -8.81 16.60
N HIS A 41 37.08 -8.03 15.63
CA HIS A 41 35.93 -8.39 14.84
C HIS A 41 36.32 -9.68 14.08
N ALA A 42 35.74 -10.78 14.49
CA ALA A 42 35.77 -11.99 13.69
C ALA A 42 35.08 -11.64 12.38
N GLU A 43 35.83 -11.37 11.33
CA GLU A 43 35.36 -11.49 9.96
C GLU A 43 34.88 -12.93 9.80
N VAL A 44 33.58 -13.12 9.71
CA VAL A 44 33.03 -14.37 9.21
C VAL A 44 33.43 -14.41 7.74
N LEU A 45 34.61 -14.92 7.47
CA LEU A 45 35.02 -15.31 6.13
C LEU A 45 34.08 -16.43 5.69
N ASN A 46 33.07 -16.06 4.89
CA ASN A 46 32.37 -17.05 4.09
C ASN A 46 33.43 -17.81 3.30
N PRO A 47 33.51 -19.14 3.43
CA PRO A 47 34.45 -19.90 2.63
C PRO A 47 34.14 -19.63 1.17
N ILE A 48 35.06 -19.00 0.46
CA ILE A 48 35.03 -18.92 -1.00
C ILE A 48 35.15 -20.37 -1.46
N VAL A 49 34.03 -20.95 -1.86
CA VAL A 49 34.04 -22.24 -2.55
C VAL A 49 34.59 -21.96 -3.95
N GLU A 50 35.89 -22.11 -4.11
CA GLU A 50 36.51 -22.13 -5.43
C GLU A 50 35.88 -23.26 -6.24
N GLY A 51 35.14 -22.87 -7.31
CA GLY A 51 34.52 -23.84 -8.23
C GLY A 51 33.09 -23.55 -8.63
N VAL A 52 32.46 -22.53 -8.05
CA VAL A 52 31.18 -22.05 -8.61
C VAL A 52 31.49 -21.15 -9.80
N THR A 53 31.63 -21.79 -10.98
CA THR A 53 31.58 -21.10 -12.26
C THR A 53 30.34 -20.18 -12.25
N ASN A 54 30.52 -18.93 -12.68
CA ASN A 54 29.48 -17.95 -12.91
C ASN A 54 28.29 -18.57 -13.68
N LYS A 55 27.36 -19.24 -12.98
CA LYS A 55 26.02 -19.41 -13.46
C LYS A 55 25.50 -18.00 -13.53
N GLU A 56 25.30 -17.46 -14.74
CA GLU A 56 24.50 -16.27 -14.95
C GLU A 56 23.24 -16.47 -14.12
N TYR A 57 23.14 -15.76 -13.02
CA TYR A 57 21.91 -15.73 -12.23
C TYR A 57 20.83 -15.22 -13.18
N LYS A 58 19.98 -16.12 -13.64
CA LYS A 58 18.86 -15.73 -14.49
C LYS A 58 18.15 -14.62 -13.77
N LYS A 59 18.07 -13.45 -14.39
CA LYS A 59 17.37 -12.29 -13.83
C LYS A 59 15.97 -12.74 -13.42
N GLY A 60 15.62 -12.57 -12.15
CA GLY A 60 14.35 -12.99 -11.63
C GLY A 60 13.16 -12.28 -12.31
N PRO A 61 11.94 -12.73 -12.06
CA PRO A 61 10.74 -12.19 -12.69
C PRO A 61 10.55 -10.71 -12.38
N VAL A 62 9.92 -10.02 -13.31
CA VAL A 62 9.49 -8.61 -13.16
C VAL A 62 7.98 -8.61 -12.99
N ILE A 63 7.51 -7.84 -12.02
CA ILE A 63 6.09 -7.59 -11.77
C ILE A 63 5.83 -6.08 -11.72
N LYS A 64 4.71 -5.67 -12.26
CA LYS A 64 4.21 -4.30 -12.17
C LYS A 64 2.94 -4.28 -11.35
N VAL A 65 2.96 -3.61 -10.22
CA VAL A 65 1.83 -3.52 -9.28
C VAL A 65 1.40 -2.07 -9.10
N ALA A 66 0.15 -1.86 -8.73
CA ALA A 66 -0.38 -0.54 -8.40
C ALA A 66 -1.32 -0.60 -7.20
N SER A 67 -1.38 0.50 -6.44
CA SER A 67 -2.42 0.77 -5.46
C SER A 67 -3.20 1.99 -5.90
N TYR A 68 -4.53 1.95 -5.78
CA TYR A 68 -5.40 3.04 -6.18
C TYR A 68 -6.66 3.11 -5.32
N ASN A 69 -6.79 4.18 -4.55
CA ASN A 69 -8.06 4.54 -3.95
C ASN A 69 -8.93 5.19 -5.02
N MET A 70 -9.98 4.50 -5.45
CA MET A 70 -10.84 4.92 -6.56
C MET A 70 -12.06 5.74 -6.14
N GLY A 71 -12.17 6.08 -4.86
CA GLY A 71 -13.25 6.92 -4.34
C GLY A 71 -14.65 6.40 -4.65
N ALA A 72 -14.84 5.09 -4.78
CA ALA A 72 -16.09 4.45 -5.21
C ALA A 72 -16.65 5.01 -6.55
N ALA A 73 -15.78 5.54 -7.41
CA ALA A 73 -16.13 6.21 -8.67
C ALA A 73 -17.11 7.40 -8.47
N ARG A 74 -16.99 8.11 -7.33
CA ARG A 74 -17.89 9.23 -6.99
C ARG A 74 -17.47 10.58 -7.61
N VAL A 75 -16.18 10.73 -7.89
CA VAL A 75 -15.62 11.93 -8.54
C VAL A 75 -15.96 11.92 -10.04
N SER A 76 -15.84 10.74 -10.66
CA SER A 76 -16.18 10.50 -12.06
C SER A 76 -17.30 9.44 -12.20
N ASN A 77 -17.03 8.41 -12.96
CA ASN A 77 -17.90 7.24 -13.11
C ASN A 77 -17.08 5.96 -13.27
N ILE A 78 -17.74 4.81 -13.20
CA ILE A 78 -17.05 3.51 -13.22
C ILE A 78 -16.32 3.24 -14.54
N ASP A 79 -16.77 3.80 -15.67
CA ASP A 79 -16.11 3.63 -16.98
C ASP A 79 -14.80 4.42 -17.03
N GLU A 80 -14.78 5.65 -16.52
CA GLU A 80 -13.58 6.48 -16.44
C GLU A 80 -12.56 5.87 -15.47
N VAL A 81 -12.99 5.40 -14.31
CA VAL A 81 -12.14 4.64 -13.36
C VAL A 81 -11.58 3.39 -14.03
N THR A 82 -12.39 2.64 -14.77
CA THR A 82 -11.95 1.44 -15.49
C THR A 82 -10.88 1.77 -16.54
N ASN A 83 -11.08 2.85 -17.29
CA ASN A 83 -10.09 3.33 -18.27
C ASN A 83 -8.80 3.80 -17.59
N ALA A 84 -8.90 4.47 -16.47
CA ALA A 84 -7.74 4.86 -15.65
C ALA A 84 -6.95 3.64 -15.17
N ILE A 85 -7.62 2.62 -14.62
CA ILE A 85 -6.99 1.36 -14.20
C ILE A 85 -6.31 0.67 -15.39
N LYS A 86 -6.94 0.64 -16.56
CA LYS A 86 -6.33 0.12 -17.80
C LYS A 86 -5.04 0.85 -18.16
N ALA A 87 -5.03 2.18 -18.03
CA ALA A 87 -3.87 3.02 -18.38
C ALA A 87 -2.67 2.77 -17.45
N LEU A 88 -2.87 2.31 -16.21
CA LEU A 88 -1.77 1.92 -15.31
C LEU A 88 -0.91 0.81 -15.92
N GLY A 89 -1.50 -0.07 -16.73
CA GLY A 89 -0.81 -1.19 -17.35
C GLY A 89 -0.19 -2.17 -16.35
N ALA A 90 -0.66 -2.14 -15.09
CA ALA A 90 -0.16 -3.00 -14.03
C ALA A 90 -0.61 -4.45 -14.22
N ASP A 91 0.15 -5.37 -13.62
CA ASP A 91 -0.19 -6.79 -13.62
C ASP A 91 -1.22 -7.11 -12.54
N ILE A 92 -1.13 -6.38 -11.42
CA ILE A 92 -2.02 -6.49 -10.26
C ILE A 92 -2.31 -5.07 -9.75
N VAL A 93 -3.57 -4.78 -9.43
CA VAL A 93 -3.98 -3.51 -8.83
C VAL A 93 -4.77 -3.79 -7.55
N ALA A 94 -4.31 -3.18 -6.46
CA ALA A 94 -5.07 -3.06 -5.22
C ALA A 94 -6.00 -1.85 -5.33
N LEU A 95 -7.28 -2.03 -5.09
CA LEU A 95 -8.31 -1.00 -5.18
C LEU A 95 -8.91 -0.74 -3.80
N ASN A 96 -8.91 0.52 -3.38
CA ASN A 96 -9.56 0.95 -2.17
C ASN A 96 -10.85 1.72 -2.51
N GLU A 97 -11.75 1.80 -1.55
CA GLU A 97 -13.08 2.40 -1.71
C GLU A 97 -13.85 1.82 -2.89
N VAL A 98 -14.21 0.56 -2.76
CA VAL A 98 -14.94 -0.19 -3.80
C VAL A 98 -16.35 -0.50 -3.33
N ASP A 99 -17.34 -0.08 -4.11
CA ASP A 99 -18.74 -0.42 -3.88
C ASP A 99 -19.12 -1.74 -4.57
N ASN A 100 -19.88 -2.55 -3.86
CA ASN A 100 -20.52 -3.73 -4.39
C ASN A 100 -22.05 -3.60 -4.21
N LYS A 101 -22.73 -3.22 -5.27
CA LYS A 101 -24.19 -3.10 -5.35
C LYS A 101 -24.82 -2.12 -4.36
N THR A 102 -24.10 -1.06 -3.97
CA THR A 102 -24.66 0.03 -3.16
C THR A 102 -25.64 0.89 -3.97
N GLU A 103 -26.57 1.57 -3.30
CA GLU A 103 -27.51 2.49 -3.96
C GLU A 103 -26.76 3.62 -4.70
N ARG A 104 -25.75 4.21 -4.05
CA ARG A 104 -24.98 5.34 -4.63
C ARG A 104 -24.22 4.96 -5.90
N SER A 105 -23.82 3.70 -6.04
CA SER A 105 -23.14 3.22 -7.24
C SER A 105 -24.09 2.63 -8.30
N GLY A 106 -25.41 2.84 -8.15
CA GLY A 106 -26.41 2.33 -9.07
C GLY A 106 -26.51 0.79 -9.08
N LYS A 107 -26.23 0.12 -7.96
CA LYS A 107 -26.26 -1.33 -7.79
C LYS A 107 -25.18 -2.06 -8.61
N VAL A 108 -24.12 -1.36 -9.00
CA VAL A 108 -23.00 -1.97 -9.73
C VAL A 108 -22.08 -2.71 -8.75
N ASP A 109 -21.67 -3.92 -9.07
CA ASP A 109 -20.49 -4.58 -8.50
C ASP A 109 -19.25 -4.01 -9.21
N GLN A 110 -18.62 -2.99 -8.62
CA GLN A 110 -17.55 -2.25 -9.28
C GLN A 110 -16.32 -3.11 -9.57
N ALA A 111 -15.94 -4.01 -8.64
CA ALA A 111 -14.80 -4.90 -8.84
C ALA A 111 -15.04 -5.87 -10.01
N GLN A 112 -16.22 -6.49 -10.05
CA GLN A 112 -16.62 -7.37 -11.15
C GLN A 112 -16.69 -6.62 -12.47
N TYR A 113 -17.26 -5.42 -12.46
CA TYR A 113 -17.37 -4.58 -13.66
C TYR A 113 -16.01 -4.29 -14.25
N ILE A 114 -15.06 -3.78 -13.46
CA ILE A 114 -13.68 -3.49 -13.88
C ILE A 114 -13.01 -4.76 -14.42
N ALA A 115 -13.10 -5.86 -13.68
CA ALA A 115 -12.48 -7.12 -14.08
C ALA A 115 -13.03 -7.63 -15.40
N LYS A 116 -14.35 -7.58 -15.59
CA LYS A 116 -15.00 -8.00 -16.84
C LYS A 116 -14.60 -7.14 -18.04
N GLN A 117 -14.58 -5.81 -17.87
CA GLN A 117 -14.23 -4.90 -18.96
C GLN A 117 -12.76 -5.05 -19.40
N LEU A 118 -11.88 -5.39 -18.46
CA LEU A 118 -10.43 -5.48 -18.71
C LEU A 118 -9.93 -6.92 -18.93
N GLY A 119 -10.81 -7.93 -18.80
CA GLY A 119 -10.41 -9.34 -18.91
C GLY A 119 -9.51 -9.79 -17.77
N LEU A 120 -9.76 -9.30 -16.55
CA LEU A 120 -8.96 -9.56 -15.34
C LEU A 120 -9.69 -10.55 -14.41
N HIS A 121 -8.93 -11.17 -13.52
CA HIS A 121 -9.43 -11.84 -12.34
C HIS A 121 -9.64 -10.83 -11.21
N TYR A 122 -10.55 -11.10 -10.27
CA TYR A 122 -10.76 -10.20 -9.13
C TYR A 122 -11.09 -10.96 -7.84
N ALA A 123 -10.82 -10.32 -6.71
CA ALA A 123 -11.34 -10.65 -5.40
C ALA A 123 -11.86 -9.37 -4.76
N PHE A 124 -12.99 -9.46 -4.05
CA PHE A 124 -13.58 -8.36 -3.30
C PHE A 124 -13.65 -8.72 -1.82
N GLY A 125 -13.15 -7.84 -0.97
CA GLY A 125 -13.24 -7.92 0.49
C GLY A 125 -14.27 -6.92 1.00
N ARG A 126 -15.37 -7.44 1.58
CA ARG A 126 -16.37 -6.61 2.26
C ARG A 126 -15.79 -6.11 3.58
N ALA A 127 -15.76 -4.80 3.77
CA ALA A 127 -15.50 -4.17 5.05
C ALA A 127 -16.81 -3.96 5.83
N ILE A 128 -17.80 -3.32 5.22
CA ILE A 128 -19.10 -3.02 5.82
C ILE A 128 -20.26 -3.28 4.85
N ASP A 129 -21.46 -3.43 5.40
CA ASP A 129 -22.70 -3.29 4.64
C ASP A 129 -23.03 -1.80 4.53
N PHE A 130 -23.36 -1.34 3.34
CA PHE A 130 -23.56 0.08 3.08
C PHE A 130 -24.60 0.31 1.99
N GLU A 131 -25.59 1.15 2.25
CA GLU A 131 -26.65 1.55 1.30
C GLU A 131 -27.26 0.36 0.52
N GLY A 132 -27.64 -0.68 1.23
CA GLY A 132 -28.27 -1.87 0.63
C GLY A 132 -27.37 -2.76 -0.21
N GLY A 133 -26.09 -2.50 -0.21
CA GLY A 133 -25.01 -3.29 -0.78
C GLY A 133 -23.85 -3.44 0.20
N GLN A 134 -22.63 -3.47 -0.31
CA GLN A 134 -21.41 -3.63 0.46
C GLN A 134 -20.35 -2.61 0.01
N TYR A 135 -19.49 -2.20 0.95
CA TYR A 135 -18.35 -1.35 0.68
C TYR A 135 -17.09 -2.02 1.22
N GLY A 136 -15.99 -1.85 0.51
CA GLY A 136 -14.75 -2.47 0.92
C GLY A 136 -13.58 -2.19 -0.03
N ILE A 137 -12.77 -3.22 -0.24
CA ILE A 137 -11.57 -3.15 -1.06
C ILE A 137 -11.52 -4.33 -2.03
N ALA A 138 -10.76 -4.19 -3.12
CA ALA A 138 -10.62 -5.26 -4.10
C ALA A 138 -9.18 -5.42 -4.59
N ILE A 139 -8.89 -6.57 -5.18
CA ILE A 139 -7.69 -6.83 -5.94
C ILE A 139 -8.13 -7.29 -7.32
N VAL A 140 -7.59 -6.65 -8.38
CA VAL A 140 -7.75 -7.11 -9.76
C VAL A 140 -6.39 -7.55 -10.30
N SER A 141 -6.37 -8.63 -11.09
CA SER A 141 -5.13 -9.26 -11.54
C SER A 141 -5.24 -9.80 -12.97
N LYS A 142 -4.17 -9.64 -13.77
CA LYS A 142 -4.02 -10.34 -15.04
C LYS A 142 -3.88 -11.86 -14.88
N TYR A 143 -3.42 -12.29 -13.71
CA TYR A 143 -3.13 -13.67 -13.39
C TYR A 143 -4.22 -14.28 -12.50
N PRO A 144 -4.46 -15.60 -12.57
CA PRO A 144 -5.46 -16.26 -11.76
C PRO A 144 -5.26 -16.00 -10.26
N ILE A 145 -6.35 -15.69 -9.57
CA ILE A 145 -6.45 -15.66 -8.12
C ILE A 145 -6.93 -17.06 -7.69
N GLU A 146 -6.04 -17.85 -7.09
CA GLU A 146 -6.34 -19.24 -6.73
C GLU A 146 -7.13 -19.32 -5.42
N ASN A 147 -6.78 -18.48 -4.45
CA ASN A 147 -7.44 -18.37 -3.16
C ASN A 147 -7.44 -16.90 -2.70
N TRP A 148 -8.40 -16.57 -1.87
CA TRP A 148 -8.43 -15.27 -1.20
C TRP A 148 -9.20 -15.36 0.12
N GLU A 149 -8.92 -14.44 1.03
CA GLU A 149 -9.64 -14.31 2.29
C GLU A 149 -9.56 -12.89 2.83
N VAL A 150 -10.47 -12.59 3.74
CA VAL A 150 -10.55 -11.32 4.47
C VAL A 150 -10.07 -11.53 5.89
N VAL A 151 -9.16 -10.68 6.35
CA VAL A 151 -8.76 -10.60 7.75
C VAL A 151 -9.29 -9.28 8.31
N GLU A 152 -10.16 -9.34 9.30
CA GLU A 152 -10.63 -8.15 9.99
C GLU A 152 -9.50 -7.51 10.80
N LEU A 153 -9.40 -6.20 10.69
CA LEU A 153 -8.50 -5.38 11.48
C LEU A 153 -9.23 -4.82 12.71
N PRO A 154 -8.51 -4.51 13.78
CA PRO A 154 -9.09 -3.76 14.89
C PRO A 154 -9.81 -2.51 14.38
N SER A 155 -11.02 -2.29 14.84
CA SER A 155 -11.82 -1.09 14.60
C SER A 155 -12.23 -0.51 15.95
N GLY A 156 -12.72 0.73 15.96
CA GLY A 156 -13.18 1.38 17.17
C GLY A 156 -14.53 0.83 17.63
N GLU A 157 -15.47 1.72 17.93
CA GLU A 157 -16.78 1.34 18.44
C GLU A 157 -17.63 0.68 17.34
N PRO A 158 -18.12 -0.56 17.54
CA PRO A 158 -18.95 -1.24 16.55
C PRO A 158 -20.20 -0.46 16.18
N GLY A 159 -20.44 -0.30 14.87
CA GLY A 159 -21.58 0.47 14.33
C GLY A 159 -21.39 1.98 14.33
N VAL A 160 -20.28 2.48 14.88
CA VAL A 160 -19.87 3.89 14.84
C VAL A 160 -18.67 4.05 13.91
N ASP A 161 -17.66 3.20 14.13
CA ASP A 161 -16.43 3.20 13.36
C ASP A 161 -16.51 2.21 12.19
N GLU A 162 -15.95 2.62 11.06
CA GLU A 162 -15.89 1.77 9.87
C GLU A 162 -14.96 0.58 10.12
N GLN A 163 -15.45 -0.63 9.91
CA GLN A 163 -14.61 -1.83 9.96
C GLN A 163 -13.57 -1.78 8.84
N ARG A 164 -12.30 -1.94 9.21
CA ARG A 164 -11.18 -2.06 8.27
C ARG A 164 -10.74 -3.51 8.15
N ILE A 165 -10.17 -3.84 7.01
CA ILE A 165 -9.80 -5.22 6.67
C ILE A 165 -8.47 -5.26 5.92
N VAL A 166 -7.87 -6.46 5.89
CA VAL A 166 -6.91 -6.86 4.87
C VAL A 166 -7.58 -7.86 3.95
N LEU A 167 -7.54 -7.62 2.66
CA LEU A 167 -7.86 -8.61 1.64
C LEU A 167 -6.57 -9.28 1.19
N ALA A 168 -6.43 -10.57 1.47
CA ALA A 168 -5.31 -11.39 1.04
C ALA A 168 -5.70 -12.22 -0.17
N ALA A 169 -4.94 -12.15 -1.26
CA ALA A 169 -5.16 -12.93 -2.48
C ALA A 169 -3.89 -13.69 -2.86
N GLU A 170 -4.04 -14.98 -3.12
CA GLU A 170 -3.01 -15.85 -3.65
C GLU A 170 -3.07 -15.85 -5.17
N ILE A 171 -2.02 -15.33 -5.82
CA ILE A 171 -1.99 -15.09 -7.26
C ILE A 171 -0.93 -15.97 -7.91
N LYS A 172 -1.37 -16.75 -8.90
CA LYS A 172 -0.50 -17.62 -9.69
C LYS A 172 0.07 -16.87 -10.89
N HIS A 173 1.20 -16.22 -10.68
CA HIS A 173 1.92 -15.54 -11.74
C HIS A 173 2.84 -16.50 -12.48
N ASP A 174 2.79 -16.54 -13.82
CA ASP A 174 3.46 -17.49 -14.70
C ASP A 174 5.00 -17.49 -14.63
N LYS A 175 5.58 -16.39 -14.16
CA LYS A 175 7.05 -16.20 -14.06
C LYS A 175 7.63 -16.47 -12.68
N PHE A 176 6.77 -16.70 -11.68
CA PHE A 176 7.22 -17.05 -10.32
C PHE A 176 7.08 -18.54 -10.12
N ASP A 177 8.04 -19.13 -9.41
CA ASP A 177 8.06 -20.59 -9.17
C ASP A 177 6.94 -21.02 -8.19
N SER A 178 6.42 -20.09 -7.40
CA SER A 178 5.30 -20.28 -6.47
C SER A 178 4.32 -19.12 -6.56
N PRO A 179 3.03 -19.32 -6.23
CA PRO A 179 2.09 -18.24 -6.12
C PRO A 179 2.58 -17.17 -5.12
N ILE A 180 2.30 -15.92 -5.42
CA ILE A 180 2.59 -14.78 -4.54
C ILE A 180 1.32 -14.39 -3.78
N ILE A 181 1.49 -13.80 -2.61
CA ILE A 181 0.37 -13.24 -1.84
C ILE A 181 0.37 -11.73 -2.00
N VAL A 182 -0.75 -11.20 -2.43
CA VAL A 182 -0.99 -9.76 -2.45
C VAL A 182 -1.97 -9.43 -1.35
N LEU A 183 -1.59 -8.46 -0.52
CA LEU A 183 -2.40 -7.93 0.56
C LEU A 183 -2.83 -6.52 0.18
N ASN A 184 -4.12 -6.24 0.26
CA ASN A 184 -4.68 -4.90 0.12
C ASN A 184 -5.30 -4.47 1.45
N THR A 185 -5.11 -3.21 1.84
CA THR A 185 -5.71 -2.65 3.04
C THR A 185 -6.13 -1.20 2.83
N HIS A 186 -7.08 -0.73 3.65
CA HIS A 186 -7.44 0.67 3.79
C HIS A 186 -7.55 0.94 5.29
N LEU A 187 -6.57 1.67 5.85
CA LEU A 187 -6.51 1.91 7.29
C LEU A 187 -7.43 3.02 7.76
N ASP A 188 -7.61 3.13 9.05
CA ASP A 188 -8.36 4.20 9.69
C ASP A 188 -7.71 5.56 9.38
N TYR A 189 -8.54 6.61 9.23
CA TYR A 189 -8.12 7.96 8.83
C TYR A 189 -8.15 8.97 9.97
N LYS A 190 -8.55 8.55 11.19
CA LYS A 190 -8.71 9.47 12.31
C LYS A 190 -7.37 10.04 12.78
N GLU A 191 -7.38 11.32 13.17
CA GLU A 191 -6.20 12.01 13.73
C GLU A 191 -5.64 11.33 14.98
N ASP A 192 -6.51 10.68 15.77
CA ASP A 192 -6.08 9.77 16.82
C ASP A 192 -5.66 8.44 16.23
N HIS A 193 -4.40 8.28 15.93
CA HIS A 193 -3.81 7.10 15.33
C HIS A 193 -3.83 5.83 16.21
N SER A 194 -4.57 5.81 17.31
CA SER A 194 -4.59 4.68 18.26
C SER A 194 -5.15 3.40 17.65
N ILE A 195 -6.23 3.50 16.85
CA ILE A 195 -6.83 2.39 16.10
C ILE A 195 -5.88 1.96 14.98
N GLN A 196 -5.39 2.91 14.20
CA GLN A 196 -4.47 2.65 13.10
C GLN A 196 -3.22 1.91 13.57
N LYS A 197 -2.66 2.26 14.73
CA LYS A 197 -1.55 1.53 15.36
C LYS A 197 -1.86 0.06 15.62
N GLN A 198 -3.07 -0.25 16.09
CA GLN A 198 -3.51 -1.62 16.30
C GLN A 198 -3.70 -2.36 14.98
N GLN A 199 -4.20 -1.68 13.94
CA GLN A 199 -4.33 -2.22 12.58
C GLN A 199 -2.97 -2.58 12.01
N VAL A 200 -1.98 -1.70 12.14
CA VAL A 200 -0.59 -1.95 11.73
C VAL A 200 0.00 -3.15 12.47
N ALA A 201 -0.18 -3.25 13.78
CA ALA A 201 0.26 -4.41 14.55
C ALA A 201 -0.35 -5.72 14.01
N ARG A 202 -1.64 -5.71 13.67
CA ARG A 202 -2.33 -6.87 13.08
C ARG A 202 -1.80 -7.24 11.70
N ILE A 203 -1.45 -6.27 10.87
CA ILE A 203 -0.79 -6.49 9.57
C ILE A 203 0.61 -7.10 9.76
N ASN A 204 1.37 -6.64 10.74
CA ASN A 204 2.66 -7.21 11.08
C ASN A 204 2.54 -8.67 11.56
N ASP A 205 1.48 -9.00 12.30
CA ASP A 205 1.17 -10.38 12.70
C ASP A 205 0.93 -11.30 11.48
N ILE A 206 0.36 -10.78 10.39
CA ILE A 206 0.24 -11.53 9.13
C ILE A 206 1.62 -11.77 8.50
N ALA A 207 2.52 -10.79 8.58
CA ALA A 207 3.87 -10.92 8.02
C ALA A 207 4.65 -12.07 8.66
N VAL A 208 4.55 -12.23 9.98
CA VAL A 208 5.26 -13.25 10.77
C VAL A 208 4.43 -14.49 11.06
N ALA A 209 3.27 -14.62 10.44
CA ALA A 209 2.34 -15.75 10.57
C ALA A 209 1.77 -15.99 11.98
N ASN A 210 1.76 -14.99 12.84
CA ASN A 210 0.96 -14.99 14.07
C ASN A 210 -0.55 -14.97 13.77
N VAL A 211 -0.90 -14.43 12.60
CA VAL A 211 -2.23 -14.53 12.01
C VAL A 211 -2.18 -15.50 10.84
N SER A 212 -2.88 -16.61 10.98
CA SER A 212 -2.97 -17.62 9.92
C SER A 212 -3.92 -17.17 8.83
N LEU A 213 -3.44 -17.23 7.59
CA LEU A 213 -4.29 -17.13 6.40
C LEU A 213 -4.87 -18.52 6.11
N LYS A 214 -6.11 -18.76 6.54
CA LYS A 214 -6.72 -20.10 6.57
C LYS A 214 -6.95 -20.69 5.19
N GLN A 215 -7.25 -19.84 4.19
CA GLN A 215 -7.51 -20.24 2.83
C GLN A 215 -6.22 -20.35 1.98
N ILE A 216 -5.12 -19.77 2.45
CA ILE A 216 -3.85 -19.72 1.73
C ILE A 216 -2.84 -20.63 2.44
N LYS A 217 -2.55 -21.78 1.83
CA LYS A 217 -1.58 -22.73 2.36
C LYS A 217 -0.16 -22.17 2.26
N ASP A 218 0.69 -22.54 3.23
CA ASP A 218 2.11 -22.17 3.27
C ASP A 218 2.38 -20.67 3.12
N ALA A 219 1.46 -19.83 3.63
CA ALA A 219 1.53 -18.38 3.52
C ALA A 219 2.83 -17.79 4.12
N THR A 220 3.44 -18.47 5.09
CA THR A 220 4.69 -18.06 5.73
C THR A 220 5.87 -17.97 4.79
N THR A 221 5.97 -18.92 3.86
CA THR A 221 7.10 -19.05 2.94
C THR A 221 6.90 -18.31 1.62
N LYS A 222 5.68 -17.86 1.33
CA LYS A 222 5.35 -17.16 0.09
C LYS A 222 5.78 -15.71 0.12
N ILE A 223 6.16 -15.22 -1.03
CA ILE A 223 6.41 -13.79 -1.28
C ILE A 223 5.13 -13.01 -1.01
N LYS A 224 5.23 -11.91 -0.28
CA LYS A 224 4.08 -11.03 0.00
C LYS A 224 4.35 -9.62 -0.50
N ILE A 225 3.33 -9.02 -1.10
CA ILE A 225 3.28 -7.60 -1.46
C ILE A 225 2.08 -7.01 -0.75
N LEU A 226 2.30 -5.98 0.05
CA LEU A 226 1.26 -5.25 0.79
C LEU A 226 1.07 -3.89 0.12
N MET A 227 -0.16 -3.56 -0.20
CA MET A 227 -0.54 -2.30 -0.86
C MET A 227 -1.80 -1.73 -0.25
N GLY A 228 -2.05 -0.46 -0.48
CA GLY A 228 -3.30 0.17 -0.08
C GLY A 228 -3.15 1.64 0.27
N ASP A 229 -4.27 2.19 0.74
CA ASP A 229 -4.34 3.48 1.39
C ASP A 229 -4.14 3.30 2.89
N PHE A 230 -3.00 3.79 3.38
CA PHE A 230 -2.64 3.67 4.80
C PHE A 230 -3.15 4.86 5.62
N ASN A 231 -3.71 5.89 4.98
CA ASN A 231 -4.11 7.13 5.63
C ASN A 231 -3.01 7.73 6.54
N ASP A 232 -1.77 7.47 6.19
CA ASP A 232 -0.59 7.89 6.96
C ASP A 232 0.62 8.05 6.04
N THR A 233 1.52 8.96 6.40
CA THR A 233 2.65 9.32 5.56
C THR A 233 3.88 8.46 5.85
N TYR A 234 4.83 8.38 4.91
CA TYR A 234 6.03 7.55 5.00
C TYR A 234 6.91 7.83 6.24
N ASN A 235 6.82 9.01 6.83
CA ASN A 235 7.59 9.40 8.01
C ASN A 235 6.84 9.24 9.34
N SER A 236 5.66 8.65 9.31
CA SER A 236 4.86 8.41 10.51
C SER A 236 5.43 7.27 11.37
N ALA A 237 4.98 7.24 12.63
CA ALA A 237 5.33 6.16 13.54
C ALA A 237 4.70 4.80 13.11
N ASN A 238 3.54 4.84 12.47
CA ASN A 238 2.86 3.63 11.99
C ASN A 238 3.57 3.03 10.78
N VAL A 239 4.00 3.85 9.82
CA VAL A 239 4.80 3.38 8.69
C VAL A 239 6.15 2.86 9.18
N ALA A 240 6.80 3.52 10.14
CA ALA A 240 8.02 3.02 10.75
C ALA A 240 7.82 1.66 11.47
N GLU A 241 6.66 1.42 12.08
CA GLU A 241 6.33 0.13 12.68
C GLU A 241 6.07 -0.96 11.62
N LEU A 242 5.47 -0.63 10.47
CA LEU A 242 5.38 -1.55 9.33
C LEU A 242 6.76 -1.93 8.81
N GLU A 243 7.67 -0.95 8.70
CA GLU A 243 9.03 -1.17 8.21
C GLU A 243 9.88 -2.11 9.09
N ARG A 244 9.41 -2.53 10.25
CA ARG A 244 10.07 -3.61 11.01
C ARG A 244 9.96 -4.98 10.34
N TYR A 245 8.90 -5.20 9.54
CA TYR A 245 8.58 -6.49 8.91
C TYR A 245 8.43 -6.39 7.38
N TRP A 246 8.33 -5.18 6.86
CA TRP A 246 8.13 -4.90 5.45
C TRP A 246 9.18 -3.92 4.95
N ASP A 247 9.52 -4.01 3.69
CA ASP A 247 10.38 -3.03 3.02
C ASP A 247 9.48 -2.08 2.21
N LEU A 248 9.50 -0.79 2.56
CA LEU A 248 8.77 0.24 1.83
C LEU A 248 9.39 0.42 0.43
N VAL A 249 8.57 0.31 -0.61
CA VAL A 249 9.00 0.45 -2.00
C VAL A 249 9.07 1.92 -2.42
N SER A 250 8.23 2.78 -1.84
CA SER A 250 8.19 4.21 -2.14
C SER A 250 9.51 4.91 -1.82
N VAL A 251 9.82 5.96 -2.58
CA VAL A 251 10.99 6.80 -2.32
C VAL A 251 10.64 7.83 -1.25
N LYS A 252 11.28 7.73 -0.09
CA LYS A 252 11.11 8.68 1.01
C LYS A 252 11.54 10.10 0.60
N ASP A 253 10.97 11.09 1.26
CA ASP A 253 11.26 12.53 1.05
C ASP A 253 11.00 13.03 -0.38
N SER A 254 10.20 12.34 -1.16
CA SER A 254 9.86 12.73 -2.52
C SER A 254 8.45 13.28 -2.63
N TYR A 255 8.32 14.56 -2.93
CA TYR A 255 7.02 15.17 -3.26
C TYR A 255 6.29 14.45 -4.41
N LYS A 256 7.03 13.73 -5.26
CA LYS A 256 6.50 12.95 -6.39
C LYS A 256 5.75 11.69 -5.95
N MET A 257 5.84 11.32 -4.68
CA MET A 257 5.14 10.16 -4.13
C MET A 257 3.82 10.54 -3.44
N ARG A 258 3.46 11.82 -3.43
CA ARG A 258 2.20 12.28 -2.86
C ARG A 258 1.02 11.85 -3.71
N THR A 259 0.01 11.30 -3.07
CA THR A 259 -1.15 10.73 -3.74
C THR A 259 -2.45 11.48 -3.45
N TRP A 260 -2.48 12.32 -2.41
CA TRP A 260 -3.70 13.00 -1.98
C TRP A 260 -3.47 14.48 -1.61
N PRO A 261 -4.45 15.37 -1.91
CA PRO A 261 -5.56 15.17 -2.86
C PRO A 261 -5.08 15.21 -4.31
N ALA A 262 -5.77 14.51 -5.23
CA ALA A 262 -5.33 14.31 -6.62
C ALA A 262 -4.98 15.63 -7.34
N ALA A 263 -5.85 16.64 -7.26
CA ALA A 263 -5.66 17.90 -7.96
C ALA A 263 -4.47 18.75 -7.45
N ASN A 264 -4.02 18.55 -6.22
CA ASN A 264 -2.86 19.23 -5.64
C ASN A 264 -2.23 18.35 -4.55
N PRO A 265 -1.42 17.36 -4.89
CA PRO A 265 -0.94 16.36 -3.96
C PRO A 265 -0.09 16.94 -2.83
N MET A 266 -0.54 16.75 -1.60
CA MET A 266 0.11 17.26 -0.38
C MET A 266 0.60 16.15 0.55
N ALA A 267 -0.03 14.98 0.54
CA ALA A 267 0.29 13.83 1.38
C ALA A 267 0.47 12.55 0.56
N ASP A 268 1.38 11.70 0.99
CA ASP A 268 1.64 10.37 0.46
C ASP A 268 0.94 9.34 1.35
N LEU A 269 -0.33 9.05 1.05
CA LEU A 269 -1.17 8.16 1.85
C LEU A 269 -1.20 6.72 1.34
N ASP A 270 -0.93 6.54 0.06
CA ASP A 270 -0.94 5.25 -0.61
C ASP A 270 0.47 4.68 -0.71
N HIS A 271 0.66 3.45 -0.26
CA HIS A 271 1.99 2.83 -0.21
C HIS A 271 2.01 1.42 -0.78
N ILE A 272 3.22 1.02 -1.18
CA ILE A 272 3.54 -0.35 -1.60
C ILE A 272 4.71 -0.83 -0.74
N PHE A 273 4.54 -2.03 -0.16
CA PHE A 273 5.57 -2.71 0.62
C PHE A 273 5.80 -4.12 0.09
N THR A 274 6.99 -4.64 0.32
CA THR A 274 7.32 -6.05 0.10
C THR A 274 7.71 -6.71 1.43
N SER A 275 7.40 -7.99 1.60
CA SER A 275 7.83 -8.70 2.81
C SER A 275 9.36 -8.79 2.86
N ARG A 276 9.91 -8.62 4.07
CA ARG A 276 11.32 -8.85 4.32
C ARG A 276 11.69 -10.32 4.05
N GLY A 277 12.90 -10.53 3.61
CA GLY A 277 13.40 -11.87 3.26
C GLY A 277 13.49 -12.12 1.75
N GLN A 278 12.83 -11.31 0.93
CA GLN A 278 13.02 -11.30 -0.51
C GLN A 278 13.68 -10.00 -0.94
N ARG A 279 14.69 -10.10 -1.80
CA ARG A 279 15.35 -8.91 -2.34
C ARG A 279 14.75 -8.50 -3.67
N TRP A 280 14.27 -7.27 -3.72
CA TRP A 280 13.70 -6.67 -4.91
C TRP A 280 14.62 -5.58 -5.47
N GLU A 281 14.65 -5.48 -6.77
CA GLU A 281 15.21 -4.36 -7.49
C GLU A 281 14.07 -3.48 -8.00
N LEU A 282 13.93 -2.30 -7.43
CA LEU A 282 12.99 -1.31 -7.94
C LEU A 282 13.47 -0.82 -9.30
N LYS A 283 12.66 -1.03 -10.34
CA LYS A 283 12.95 -0.57 -11.70
C LYS A 283 12.35 0.80 -11.96
N GLU A 284 11.14 0.99 -11.49
CA GLU A 284 10.40 2.23 -11.64
C GLU A 284 9.37 2.33 -10.52
N ILE A 285 9.19 3.53 -9.99
CA ILE A 285 8.04 3.88 -9.16
C ILE A 285 7.56 5.27 -9.56
N LYS A 286 6.25 5.43 -9.66
CA LYS A 286 5.64 6.71 -10.00
C LYS A 286 4.23 6.84 -9.46
N VAL A 287 3.83 8.07 -9.29
CA VAL A 287 2.47 8.53 -9.07
C VAL A 287 2.11 9.37 -10.30
N PRO A 288 1.28 8.86 -11.23
CA PRO A 288 0.82 9.66 -12.36
C PRO A 288 -0.14 10.75 -11.88
N GLY A 289 -0.05 11.94 -12.45
CA GLY A 289 -0.92 13.07 -12.13
C GLY A 289 -1.16 13.94 -13.37
N GLY A 290 -2.10 14.89 -13.25
CA GLY A 290 -2.52 15.71 -14.40
C GLY A 290 -2.99 14.83 -15.56
N ASN A 291 -2.40 14.99 -16.74
CA ASN A 291 -2.75 14.22 -17.94
C ASN A 291 -1.80 13.06 -18.26
N ASP A 292 -1.08 12.55 -17.26
CA ASP A 292 -0.17 11.42 -17.45
C ASP A 292 -0.93 10.17 -17.94
N LEU A 293 -0.26 9.37 -18.76
CA LEU A 293 -0.81 8.14 -19.33
C LEU A 293 -2.09 8.35 -20.16
N GLY A 294 -2.42 9.58 -20.55
CA GLY A 294 -3.62 9.94 -21.31
C GLY A 294 -4.91 9.92 -20.47
N VAL A 295 -4.79 10.06 -19.17
CA VAL A 295 -5.90 10.14 -18.19
C VAL A 295 -5.82 11.48 -17.51
N ASP A 296 -6.96 12.16 -17.36
CA ASP A 296 -7.09 13.33 -16.51
C ASP A 296 -7.28 12.88 -15.04
N TRP A 297 -6.15 12.62 -14.37
CA TRP A 297 -6.12 12.03 -13.04
C TRP A 297 -6.83 12.87 -11.98
N ASP A 298 -6.85 14.19 -12.15
CA ASP A 298 -7.45 15.12 -11.20
C ASP A 298 -8.99 15.01 -11.18
N SER A 299 -9.57 14.42 -12.23
CA SER A 299 -11.03 14.27 -12.41
C SER A 299 -11.54 12.85 -12.17
N VAL A 300 -10.66 11.84 -11.96
CA VAL A 300 -11.10 10.44 -11.84
C VAL A 300 -11.40 10.05 -10.40
N SER A 301 -10.52 10.40 -9.46
CA SER A 301 -10.65 10.15 -8.03
C SER A 301 -10.05 11.32 -7.25
N ASP A 302 -10.30 11.38 -5.96
CA ASP A 302 -9.61 12.30 -5.05
C ASP A 302 -8.21 11.83 -4.63
N HIS A 303 -7.81 10.60 -5.00
CA HIS A 303 -6.46 10.07 -4.89
C HIS A 303 -5.81 9.86 -6.26
N LEU A 304 -4.47 9.95 -6.29
CA LEU A 304 -3.64 9.48 -7.40
C LEU A 304 -3.16 8.06 -7.13
N PRO A 305 -3.05 7.20 -8.16
CA PRO A 305 -2.51 5.85 -7.96
C PRO A 305 -0.99 5.88 -7.79
N ILE A 306 -0.45 4.89 -7.06
CA ILE A 306 0.99 4.62 -7.04
C ILE A 306 1.29 3.33 -7.81
N ILE A 307 2.31 3.36 -8.66
CA ILE A 307 2.69 2.24 -9.54
C ILE A 307 4.15 1.89 -9.28
N ALA A 308 4.46 0.62 -9.06
CA ALA A 308 5.82 0.12 -8.96
C ALA A 308 6.09 -1.03 -9.93
N THR A 309 7.23 -0.96 -10.62
CA THR A 309 7.78 -2.07 -11.41
C THR A 309 8.99 -2.61 -10.68
N MET A 310 8.94 -3.86 -10.27
CA MET A 310 9.96 -4.49 -9.44
C MET A 310 10.45 -5.80 -10.05
N ARG A 311 11.73 -6.10 -9.87
CA ARG A 311 12.33 -7.38 -10.22
C ARG A 311 12.72 -8.15 -8.97
N LEU A 312 12.29 -9.39 -8.85
CA LEU A 312 12.80 -10.28 -7.81
C LEU A 312 14.25 -10.64 -8.13
N LYS A 313 15.18 -10.43 -7.19
CA LYS A 313 16.60 -10.74 -7.38
C LYS A 313 16.94 -12.20 -7.07
N GLU A 314 16.12 -12.83 -6.25
CA GLU A 314 16.28 -14.21 -5.80
C GLU A 314 15.21 -15.09 -6.43
N ARG A 315 15.60 -16.31 -6.77
CA ARG A 315 14.70 -17.40 -7.15
C ARG A 315 14.66 -18.42 -6.02
#